data_ecefd11b25c9ad3a24516fb58f35f4c5
#
_entry.id   ecefd11b25c9ad3a24516fb58f35f4c5
#
_cell.length_a   1.000
_cell.length_b   1.000
_cell.length_c   1.000
_cell.angle_alpha   90.00
_cell.angle_beta   90.00
_cell.angle_gamma   90.00
#
_symmetry.space_group_name_H-M   'P 1'
#
loop_
_entity.id
_entity.type
_entity.pdbx_description
1 polymer ?
#
loop_
_entity_poly.entity_id
_entity_poly.type
_entity_poly.pdbx_seq_one_letter_code
_entity_poly.pdbx_strand_id
1 'polypeptide(L)'
;LDRLPVLPVTHLERAWLKALLADPRLRLFLSDEQLSHLGESLSGVDPLYRQEDVVYFDRFLDGDDYADPDYRRRFQAILAALETGSVLQVTYLSQKGNTHTSEYKPMRLEYSPRDDKFRIYAVRLLDGAAQGCHVLNLGRIADLSPSEARYGGAFNVAEWRRRHRCAQPLLLRVSGERNGVERFMLEFSSYEKQSEYDEETGACTVRLWYQQDDEAEVLIRLLGFGPVVRVLGPEPFAALMRARVARQAALLDNGKS
;
A
#
# COMPACT_ATOMS: atom_id res chain seq x y z
N LEU A 1 -38.42 -8.14 -1.06
CA LEU A 1 -37.37 -7.45 -0.26
C LEU A 1 -36.70 -6.32 -1.05
N ASP A 2 -37.51 -5.49 -1.77
CA ASP A 2 -36.98 -4.52 -2.75
C ASP A 2 -36.82 -3.08 -2.20
N ARG A 3 -36.88 -2.88 -0.92
CA ARG A 3 -36.57 -1.58 -0.30
C ARG A 3 -35.64 -1.78 0.85
N LEU A 4 -34.44 -1.20 0.71
CA LEU A 4 -33.54 -1.02 1.85
C LEU A 4 -34.28 -0.25 2.95
N PRO A 5 -34.19 -0.65 4.22
CA PRO A 5 -34.80 0.10 5.30
C PRO A 5 -34.22 1.52 5.32
N VAL A 6 -35.10 2.51 5.36
CA VAL A 6 -34.68 3.90 5.57
C VAL A 6 -34.21 4.01 7.01
N LEU A 7 -32.89 3.91 7.21
CA LEU A 7 -32.30 4.16 8.51
C LEU A 7 -32.30 5.68 8.76
N PRO A 8 -32.82 6.15 9.90
CA PRO A 8 -32.75 7.56 10.26
C PRO A 8 -31.27 7.93 10.47
N VAL A 9 -30.76 8.83 9.64
CA VAL A 9 -29.38 9.35 9.75
C VAL A 9 -29.41 10.55 10.67
N THR A 10 -28.61 10.53 11.72
CA THR A 10 -28.49 11.64 12.69
C THR A 10 -27.84 12.87 12.04
N HIS A 11 -28.00 14.04 12.67
CA HIS A 11 -27.33 15.26 12.22
C HIS A 11 -25.79 15.10 12.17
N LEU A 12 -25.21 14.41 13.16
CA LEU A 12 -23.77 14.15 13.23
C LEU A 12 -23.30 13.29 12.06
N GLU A 13 -24.02 12.22 11.73
CA GLU A 13 -23.69 11.36 10.58
C GLU A 13 -23.82 12.13 9.26
N ARG A 14 -24.80 13.00 9.12
CA ARG A 14 -24.92 13.86 7.93
C ARG A 14 -23.77 14.85 7.81
N ALA A 15 -23.35 15.47 8.92
CA ALA A 15 -22.21 16.36 8.96
C ALA A 15 -20.90 15.64 8.62
N TRP A 16 -20.75 14.39 9.09
CA TRP A 16 -19.62 13.54 8.74
C TRP A 16 -19.62 13.13 7.27
N LEU A 17 -20.78 12.69 6.73
CA LEU A 17 -20.93 12.40 5.29
C LEU A 17 -20.60 13.62 4.44
N LYS A 18 -21.04 14.82 4.86
CA LYS A 18 -20.71 16.08 4.18
C LYS A 18 -19.20 16.34 4.13
N ALA A 19 -18.49 16.07 5.23
CA ALA A 19 -17.03 16.18 5.26
C ALA A 19 -16.34 15.16 4.34
N LEU A 20 -16.83 13.91 4.28
CA LEU A 20 -16.31 12.86 3.40
C LEU A 20 -16.49 13.21 1.93
N LEU A 21 -17.59 13.88 1.51
CA LEU A 21 -17.79 14.25 0.11
C LEU A 21 -16.70 15.18 -0.44
N ALA A 22 -15.96 15.85 0.44
CA ALA A 22 -14.80 16.66 0.04
C ALA A 22 -13.53 15.84 -0.23
N ASP A 23 -13.51 14.54 0.14
CA ASP A 23 -12.35 13.67 -0.10
C ASP A 23 -12.23 13.35 -1.61
N PRO A 24 -11.11 13.71 -2.26
CA PRO A 24 -10.92 13.47 -3.70
C PRO A 24 -11.00 12.00 -4.09
N ARG A 25 -10.71 11.08 -3.15
CA ARG A 25 -10.77 9.63 -3.39
C ARG A 25 -12.18 9.11 -3.62
N LEU A 26 -13.21 9.80 -3.14
CA LEU A 26 -14.60 9.40 -3.41
C LEU A 26 -14.95 9.41 -4.89
N ARG A 27 -14.32 10.30 -5.67
CA ARG A 27 -14.49 10.35 -7.12
C ARG A 27 -13.99 9.10 -7.86
N LEU A 28 -13.19 8.28 -7.18
CA LEU A 28 -12.74 7.00 -7.72
C LEU A 28 -13.84 5.94 -7.67
N PHE A 29 -14.74 6.01 -6.68
CA PHE A 29 -15.77 5.02 -6.41
C PHE A 29 -17.16 5.44 -6.86
N LEU A 30 -17.44 6.74 -6.88
CA LEU A 30 -18.75 7.30 -7.19
C LEU A 30 -18.71 8.10 -8.49
N SER A 31 -19.80 8.06 -9.26
CA SER A 31 -19.96 8.92 -10.44
C SER A 31 -20.21 10.38 -10.03
N ASP A 32 -19.97 11.31 -10.95
CA ASP A 32 -20.22 12.74 -10.69
C ASP A 32 -21.72 13.01 -10.43
N GLU A 33 -22.61 12.24 -11.06
CA GLU A 33 -24.05 12.29 -10.80
C GLU A 33 -24.39 11.85 -9.39
N GLN A 34 -23.81 10.73 -8.91
CA GLN A 34 -24.01 10.25 -7.55
C GLN A 34 -23.46 11.25 -6.52
N LEU A 35 -22.31 11.84 -6.78
CA LEU A 35 -21.71 12.86 -5.90
C LEU A 35 -22.56 14.14 -5.84
N SER A 36 -23.10 14.58 -6.98
CA SER A 36 -24.01 15.75 -7.06
C SER A 36 -25.28 15.49 -6.26
N HIS A 37 -25.93 14.35 -6.47
CA HIS A 37 -27.14 13.98 -5.76
C HIS A 37 -26.94 13.89 -4.22
N LEU A 38 -25.82 13.29 -3.78
CA LEU A 38 -25.44 13.28 -2.37
C LEU A 38 -25.17 14.68 -1.84
N GLY A 39 -24.46 15.52 -2.59
CA GLY A 39 -24.20 16.91 -2.25
C GLY A 39 -25.46 17.72 -2.06
N GLU A 40 -26.44 17.59 -2.95
CA GLU A 40 -27.74 18.23 -2.86
C GLU A 40 -28.53 17.79 -1.62
N SER A 41 -28.56 16.47 -1.34
CA SER A 41 -29.24 15.91 -0.17
C SER A 41 -28.65 16.39 1.17
N LEU A 42 -27.40 16.86 1.16
CA LEU A 42 -26.66 17.39 2.30
C LEU A 42 -26.43 18.91 2.22
N SER A 43 -27.14 19.64 1.34
CA SER A 43 -26.93 21.08 1.13
C SER A 43 -27.14 21.93 2.40
N GLY A 44 -28.11 21.56 3.24
CA GLY A 44 -28.42 22.26 4.49
C GLY A 44 -27.62 21.79 5.71
N VAL A 45 -26.53 21.05 5.52
CA VAL A 45 -25.72 20.50 6.61
C VAL A 45 -24.29 21.07 6.52
N ASP A 46 -23.79 21.59 7.64
CA ASP A 46 -22.38 21.94 7.76
C ASP A 46 -21.52 20.69 7.90
N PRO A 47 -20.33 20.62 7.24
CA PRO A 47 -19.44 19.49 7.38
C PRO A 47 -18.87 19.42 8.81
N LEU A 48 -18.61 18.19 9.30
CA LEU A 48 -18.03 17.99 10.63
C LEU A 48 -16.64 18.64 10.77
N TYR A 49 -15.87 18.64 9.70
CA TYR A 49 -14.59 19.32 9.54
C TYR A 49 -14.40 19.67 8.05
N ARG A 50 -13.53 20.62 7.76
CA ARG A 50 -13.13 20.93 6.38
C ARG A 50 -11.77 20.33 6.11
N GLN A 51 -11.53 19.87 4.87
CA GLN A 51 -10.25 19.27 4.48
C GLN A 51 -9.08 20.24 4.67
N GLU A 52 -9.30 21.55 4.48
CA GLU A 52 -8.32 22.60 4.69
C GLU A 52 -7.90 22.80 6.15
N ASP A 53 -8.71 22.34 7.11
CA ASP A 53 -8.41 22.42 8.55
C ASP A 53 -7.51 21.26 9.03
N VAL A 54 -7.26 20.25 8.17
CA VAL A 54 -6.52 19.03 8.52
C VAL A 54 -5.23 18.95 7.73
N VAL A 55 -4.10 18.91 8.44
CA VAL A 55 -2.76 18.72 7.87
C VAL A 55 -2.27 17.32 8.17
N TYR A 56 -1.96 16.57 7.13
CA TYR A 56 -1.33 15.24 7.24
C TYR A 56 0.19 15.41 7.27
N PHE A 57 0.81 15.39 8.47
CA PHE A 57 2.24 15.70 8.62
C PHE A 57 3.17 14.54 8.21
N ASP A 58 2.66 13.30 8.17
CA ASP A 58 3.41 12.06 7.89
C ASP A 58 3.06 11.44 6.53
N ARG A 59 2.24 12.12 5.73
CA ARG A 59 1.85 11.68 4.39
C ARG A 59 2.87 12.13 3.37
N PHE A 60 3.31 11.23 2.51
CA PHE A 60 4.16 11.59 1.37
C PHE A 60 3.40 12.46 0.36
N LEU A 61 4.10 13.45 -0.19
CA LEU A 61 3.53 14.40 -1.15
C LEU A 61 3.46 13.85 -2.59
N ASP A 62 4.07 12.69 -2.85
CA ASP A 62 4.14 12.02 -4.15
C ASP A 62 3.08 10.92 -4.32
N GLY A 63 1.92 11.08 -3.67
CA GLY A 63 0.76 10.22 -3.79
C GLY A 63 0.23 10.11 -5.23
N ASP A 64 -0.75 9.24 -5.44
CA ASP A 64 -1.43 9.13 -6.72
C ASP A 64 -2.26 10.39 -7.00
N ASP A 65 -2.30 10.84 -8.27
CA ASP A 65 -3.12 11.98 -8.67
C ASP A 65 -4.58 11.55 -8.90
N TYR A 66 -5.40 11.72 -7.87
CA TYR A 66 -6.83 11.39 -7.94
C TYR A 66 -7.66 12.38 -8.75
N ALA A 67 -7.09 13.53 -9.12
CA ALA A 67 -7.73 14.51 -9.98
C ALA A 67 -7.56 14.17 -11.47
N ASP A 68 -6.57 13.34 -11.83
CA ASP A 68 -6.33 12.88 -13.20
C ASP A 68 -7.52 12.04 -13.70
N PRO A 69 -8.24 12.47 -14.76
CA PRO A 69 -9.35 11.73 -15.33
C PRO A 69 -8.94 10.34 -15.85
N ASP A 70 -7.72 10.20 -16.35
CA ASP A 70 -7.20 8.93 -16.85
C ASP A 70 -6.89 7.97 -15.71
N TYR A 71 -6.37 8.46 -14.58
CA TYR A 71 -6.22 7.66 -13.38
C TYR A 71 -7.59 7.15 -12.89
N ARG A 72 -8.59 8.03 -12.80
CA ARG A 72 -9.95 7.69 -12.40
C ARG A 72 -10.56 6.62 -13.31
N ARG A 73 -10.44 6.77 -14.63
CA ARG A 73 -10.92 5.80 -15.63
C ARG A 73 -10.26 4.42 -15.41
N ARG A 74 -8.95 4.40 -15.25
CA ARG A 74 -8.19 3.16 -14.97
C ARG A 74 -8.63 2.50 -13.67
N PHE A 75 -8.80 3.28 -12.61
CA PHE A 75 -9.27 2.81 -11.33
C PHE A 75 -10.66 2.15 -11.43
N GLN A 76 -11.62 2.81 -12.06
CA GLN A 76 -12.98 2.30 -12.25
C GLN A 76 -13.01 1.02 -13.10
N ALA A 77 -12.19 0.93 -14.14
CA ALA A 77 -12.07 -0.28 -14.94
C ALA A 77 -11.49 -1.45 -14.12
N ILE A 78 -10.55 -1.20 -13.21
CA ILE A 78 -10.02 -2.20 -12.28
C ILE A 78 -11.11 -2.66 -11.29
N LEU A 79 -11.91 -1.74 -10.73
CA LEU A 79 -13.03 -2.10 -9.86
C LEU A 79 -14.03 -2.99 -10.58
N ALA A 80 -14.45 -2.62 -11.78
CA ALA A 80 -15.35 -3.40 -12.59
C ALA A 80 -14.78 -4.81 -12.90
N ALA A 81 -13.48 -4.89 -13.18
CA ALA A 81 -12.81 -6.17 -13.41
C ALA A 81 -12.72 -7.03 -12.13
N LEU A 82 -12.56 -6.41 -10.94
CA LEU A 82 -12.60 -7.11 -9.65
C LEU A 82 -14.00 -7.71 -9.39
N GLU A 83 -15.06 -6.95 -9.67
CA GLU A 83 -16.45 -7.38 -9.48
C GLU A 83 -16.85 -8.50 -10.45
N THR A 84 -16.49 -8.37 -11.72
CA THR A 84 -16.85 -9.33 -12.76
C THR A 84 -15.89 -10.52 -12.87
N GLY A 85 -14.72 -10.44 -12.23
CA GLY A 85 -13.65 -11.42 -12.39
C GLY A 85 -13.00 -11.40 -13.76
N SER A 86 -13.10 -10.29 -14.49
CA SER A 86 -12.58 -10.13 -15.86
C SER A 86 -11.05 -9.97 -15.88
N VAL A 87 -10.46 -10.27 -17.03
CA VAL A 87 -9.04 -10.08 -17.32
C VAL A 87 -8.85 -8.75 -18.03
N LEU A 88 -7.79 -8.03 -17.68
CA LEU A 88 -7.39 -6.78 -18.30
C LEU A 88 -6.04 -6.95 -18.99
N GLN A 89 -5.89 -6.35 -20.16
CA GLN A 89 -4.59 -6.09 -20.76
C GLN A 89 -4.05 -4.79 -20.14
N VAL A 90 -2.91 -4.87 -19.46
CA VAL A 90 -2.32 -3.77 -18.72
C VAL A 90 -0.95 -3.44 -19.26
N THR A 91 -0.75 -2.17 -19.63
CA THR A 91 0.56 -1.60 -19.95
C THR A 91 1.12 -0.92 -18.71
N TYR A 92 2.19 -1.47 -18.17
CA TYR A 92 2.80 -1.08 -16.90
C TYR A 92 4.18 -0.47 -17.12
N LEU A 93 4.45 0.67 -16.46
CA LEU A 93 5.73 1.35 -16.47
C LEU A 93 6.60 0.84 -15.31
N SER A 94 7.71 0.17 -15.64
CA SER A 94 8.68 -0.30 -14.65
C SER A 94 9.45 0.87 -14.01
N GLN A 95 10.15 0.58 -12.87
CA GLN A 95 11.02 1.59 -12.24
C GLN A 95 12.15 2.08 -13.14
N LYS A 96 12.55 1.25 -14.10
CA LYS A 96 13.62 1.56 -15.07
C LYS A 96 13.14 2.31 -16.31
N GLY A 97 11.85 2.71 -16.35
CA GLY A 97 11.23 3.41 -17.49
C GLY A 97 10.80 2.50 -18.65
N ASN A 98 10.96 1.18 -18.53
CA ASN A 98 10.51 0.26 -19.58
C ASN A 98 9.01 -0.02 -19.42
N THR A 99 8.28 -0.05 -20.52
CA THR A 99 6.87 -0.46 -20.57
C THR A 99 6.74 -1.95 -20.87
N HIS A 100 5.84 -2.60 -20.15
CA HIS A 100 5.49 -4.00 -20.36
C HIS A 100 3.98 -4.12 -20.46
N THR A 101 3.51 -4.78 -21.52
CA THR A 101 2.08 -5.09 -21.68
C THR A 101 1.88 -6.58 -21.41
N SER A 102 0.95 -6.89 -20.53
CA SER A 102 0.58 -8.29 -20.21
C SER A 102 -0.87 -8.36 -19.76
N GLU A 103 -1.41 -9.57 -19.78
CA GLU A 103 -2.75 -9.84 -19.27
C GLU A 103 -2.71 -10.10 -17.78
N TYR A 104 -3.62 -9.43 -17.06
CA TYR A 104 -3.74 -9.53 -15.61
C TYR A 104 -5.19 -9.72 -15.20
N LYS A 105 -5.43 -10.64 -14.28
CA LYS A 105 -6.68 -10.73 -13.55
C LYS A 105 -6.52 -10.03 -12.21
N PRO A 106 -7.18 -8.89 -11.98
CA PRO A 106 -7.21 -8.25 -10.66
C PRO A 106 -7.83 -9.19 -9.62
N MET A 107 -7.22 -9.25 -8.44
CA MET A 107 -7.68 -10.12 -7.35
C MET A 107 -8.01 -9.34 -6.09
N ARG A 108 -7.30 -8.25 -5.83
CA ARG A 108 -7.45 -7.45 -4.61
C ARG A 108 -6.90 -6.04 -4.81
N LEU A 109 -7.66 -5.04 -4.38
CA LEU A 109 -7.21 -3.66 -4.29
C LEU A 109 -6.72 -3.37 -2.86
N GLU A 110 -5.60 -2.67 -2.74
CA GLU A 110 -5.05 -2.18 -1.48
C GLU A 110 -4.76 -0.68 -1.57
N TYR A 111 -4.93 0.01 -0.45
CA TYR A 111 -4.59 1.41 -0.29
C TYR A 111 -3.54 1.58 0.82
N SER A 112 -2.49 2.34 0.54
CA SER A 112 -1.48 2.75 1.51
C SER A 112 -1.78 4.19 1.96
N PRO A 113 -2.28 4.40 3.20
CA PRO A 113 -2.54 5.75 3.71
C PRO A 113 -1.27 6.61 3.81
N ARG A 114 -0.12 5.99 4.12
CA ARG A 114 1.18 6.66 4.24
C ARG A 114 1.67 7.19 2.90
N ASP A 115 1.64 6.33 1.89
CA ASP A 115 2.14 6.66 0.55
C ASP A 115 1.09 7.38 -0.28
N ASP A 116 -0.18 7.37 0.18
CA ASP A 116 -1.35 7.86 -0.54
C ASP A 116 -1.48 7.25 -1.94
N LYS A 117 -1.30 5.93 -2.03
CA LYS A 117 -1.25 5.19 -3.29
C LYS A 117 -2.13 3.95 -3.24
N PHE A 118 -2.77 3.67 -4.37
CA PHE A 118 -3.45 2.40 -4.58
C PHE A 118 -2.55 1.42 -5.32
N ARG A 119 -2.68 0.14 -4.97
CA ARG A 119 -2.05 -0.99 -5.67
C ARG A 119 -2.99 -2.17 -5.79
N ILE A 120 -2.80 -2.98 -6.80
CA ILE A 120 -3.55 -4.22 -6.99
C ILE A 120 -2.65 -5.44 -6.89
N TYR A 121 -3.16 -6.49 -6.27
CA TYR A 121 -2.67 -7.85 -6.49
C TYR A 121 -3.38 -8.39 -7.72
N ALA A 122 -2.63 -8.80 -8.71
CA ALA A 122 -3.16 -9.33 -9.96
C ALA A 122 -2.41 -10.58 -10.40
N VAL A 123 -3.15 -11.59 -10.86
CA VAL A 123 -2.57 -12.79 -11.46
C VAL A 123 -2.18 -12.45 -12.88
N ARG A 124 -0.89 -12.55 -13.20
CA ARG A 124 -0.39 -12.42 -14.57
C ARG A 124 -0.73 -13.69 -15.34
N LEU A 125 -1.24 -13.52 -16.55
CA LEU A 125 -1.56 -14.60 -17.46
C LEU A 125 -0.60 -14.61 -18.67
N LEU A 126 -0.28 -15.80 -19.14
CA LEU A 126 0.37 -16.05 -20.42
C LEU A 126 -0.35 -17.22 -21.08
N ASP A 127 -0.90 -17.00 -22.25
CA ASP A 127 -1.70 -17.98 -22.98
C ASP A 127 -2.82 -18.61 -22.12
N GLY A 128 -3.49 -17.79 -21.31
CA GLY A 128 -4.56 -18.22 -20.40
C GLY A 128 -4.10 -18.96 -19.14
N ALA A 129 -2.80 -19.21 -18.97
CA ALA A 129 -2.23 -19.85 -17.79
C ALA A 129 -1.67 -18.86 -16.78
N ALA A 130 -1.94 -19.08 -15.48
CA ALA A 130 -1.41 -18.23 -14.42
C ALA A 130 0.12 -18.40 -14.29
N GLN A 131 0.84 -17.27 -14.35
CA GLN A 131 2.30 -17.22 -14.20
C GLN A 131 2.71 -16.77 -12.78
N GLY A 132 1.79 -16.31 -11.98
CA GLY A 132 2.03 -15.85 -10.62
C GLY A 132 1.23 -14.60 -10.30
N CYS A 133 1.37 -14.12 -9.07
CA CYS A 133 0.72 -12.90 -8.62
C CYS A 133 1.74 -11.75 -8.58
N HIS A 134 1.34 -10.61 -9.09
CA HIS A 134 2.14 -9.40 -9.12
C HIS A 134 1.43 -8.28 -8.38
N VAL A 135 2.21 -7.41 -7.76
CA VAL A 135 1.70 -6.17 -7.15
C VAL A 135 1.97 -5.02 -8.13
N LEU A 136 0.90 -4.39 -8.59
CA LEU A 136 0.98 -3.26 -9.53
C LEU A 136 0.49 -1.99 -8.83
N ASN A 137 1.32 -0.95 -8.79
CA ASN A 137 0.91 0.38 -8.33
C ASN A 137 0.07 1.05 -9.42
N LEU A 138 -1.12 1.53 -9.09
CA LEU A 138 -2.04 2.09 -10.07
C LEU A 138 -1.46 3.31 -10.80
N GLY A 139 -0.76 4.18 -10.10
CA GLY A 139 -0.09 5.33 -10.71
C GLY A 139 0.98 4.99 -11.76
N ARG A 140 1.40 3.70 -11.85
CA ARG A 140 2.35 3.22 -12.86
C ARG A 140 1.70 2.48 -14.02
N ILE A 141 0.38 2.32 -14.00
CA ILE A 141 -0.37 1.77 -15.13
C ILE A 141 -0.49 2.89 -16.15
N ALA A 142 0.20 2.74 -17.29
CA ALA A 142 0.14 3.72 -18.37
C ALA A 142 -1.18 3.60 -19.15
N ASP A 143 -1.61 2.37 -19.43
CA ASP A 143 -2.85 2.08 -20.12
C ASP A 143 -3.43 0.73 -19.69
N LEU A 144 -4.76 0.58 -19.82
CA LEU A 144 -5.45 -0.68 -19.65
C LEU A 144 -6.69 -0.79 -20.53
N SER A 145 -6.99 -2.00 -20.96
CA SER A 145 -8.17 -2.34 -21.75
C SER A 145 -8.71 -3.72 -21.35
N PRO A 146 -10.00 -4.01 -21.62
CA PRO A 146 -10.53 -5.36 -21.45
C PRO A 146 -9.75 -6.36 -22.29
N SER A 147 -9.54 -7.57 -21.77
CA SER A 147 -8.97 -8.70 -22.50
C SER A 147 -10.03 -9.75 -22.75
N GLU A 148 -9.92 -10.44 -23.89
CA GLU A 148 -10.72 -11.63 -24.25
C GLU A 148 -10.30 -12.88 -23.43
N ALA A 149 -9.13 -12.85 -22.81
CA ALA A 149 -8.62 -13.94 -22.01
C ALA A 149 -9.54 -14.22 -20.82
N ARG A 150 -9.67 -15.50 -20.49
CA ARG A 150 -10.46 -15.94 -19.34
C ARG A 150 -9.59 -16.76 -18.40
N TYR A 151 -9.70 -16.49 -17.14
CA TYR A 151 -9.06 -17.28 -16.09
C TYR A 151 -10.09 -17.69 -15.05
N GLY A 152 -10.48 -18.96 -15.08
CA GLY A 152 -11.43 -19.58 -14.14
C GLY A 152 -10.78 -20.21 -12.92
N GLY A 153 -9.44 -20.18 -12.83
CA GLY A 153 -8.72 -20.76 -11.69
C GLY A 153 -8.98 -20.01 -10.38
N ALA A 154 -9.06 -20.78 -9.31
CA ALA A 154 -9.09 -20.22 -7.96
C ALA A 154 -7.68 -19.76 -7.59
N PHE A 155 -7.48 -18.49 -7.30
CA PHE A 155 -6.22 -17.96 -6.80
C PHE A 155 -6.45 -17.33 -5.42
N ASN A 156 -5.79 -17.88 -4.41
CA ASN A 156 -5.88 -17.39 -3.04
C ASN A 156 -4.71 -16.46 -2.73
N VAL A 157 -4.96 -15.16 -2.74
CA VAL A 157 -3.95 -14.12 -2.46
C VAL A 157 -3.32 -14.30 -1.08
N ALA A 158 -4.10 -14.67 -0.06
CA ALA A 158 -3.59 -14.85 1.30
C ALA A 158 -2.64 -16.06 1.39
N GLU A 159 -2.97 -17.14 0.72
CA GLU A 159 -2.10 -18.32 0.63
C GLU A 159 -0.84 -18.01 -0.18
N TRP A 160 -0.98 -17.31 -1.31
CA TRP A 160 0.16 -16.88 -2.10
C TRP A 160 1.11 -16.01 -1.26
N ARG A 161 0.60 -15.02 -0.52
CA ARG A 161 1.40 -14.17 0.38
C ARG A 161 2.12 -14.99 1.45
N ARG A 162 1.47 -16.01 2.04
CA ARG A 162 2.14 -16.90 3.00
C ARG A 162 3.31 -17.68 2.39
N ARG A 163 3.16 -18.16 1.13
CA ARG A 163 4.22 -18.90 0.43
C ARG A 163 5.38 -18.00 0.00
N HIS A 164 5.11 -16.72 -0.29
CA HIS A 164 6.12 -15.74 -0.72
C HIS A 164 6.65 -14.90 0.45
N ARG A 165 6.31 -15.26 1.66
CA ARG A 165 6.91 -14.71 2.87
C ARG A 165 8.36 -15.17 3.00
N CYS A 166 9.23 -14.35 3.62
CA CYS A 166 10.59 -14.74 3.93
C CYS A 166 10.62 -16.09 4.66
N ALA A 167 11.57 -16.95 4.31
CA ALA A 167 11.68 -18.31 4.87
C ALA A 167 11.96 -18.27 6.39
N GLN A 168 12.72 -17.26 6.84
CA GLN A 168 13.02 -17.00 8.22
C GLN A 168 12.71 -15.54 8.54
N PRO A 169 12.12 -15.25 9.73
CA PRO A 169 11.89 -13.88 10.15
C PRO A 169 13.24 -13.18 10.42
N LEU A 170 13.24 -11.86 10.21
CA LEU A 170 14.33 -11.04 10.73
C LEU A 170 14.28 -11.07 12.24
N LEU A 171 15.43 -11.38 12.86
CA LEU A 171 15.62 -11.22 14.29
C LEU A 171 16.33 -9.90 14.54
N LEU A 172 15.65 -9.01 15.23
CA LEU A 172 16.08 -7.63 15.44
C LEU A 172 16.15 -7.34 16.94
N ARG A 173 17.13 -6.55 17.36
CA ARG A 173 17.13 -5.92 18.68
C ARG A 173 16.96 -4.42 18.49
N VAL A 174 15.94 -3.87 19.14
CA VAL A 174 15.58 -2.45 19.08
C VAL A 174 15.86 -1.82 20.42
N SER A 175 16.70 -0.80 20.47
CA SER A 175 17.00 -0.07 21.69
C SER A 175 15.83 0.84 22.07
N GLY A 176 15.61 1.02 23.40
CA GLY A 176 14.65 2.00 23.93
C GLY A 176 15.08 3.45 23.78
N GLU A 177 16.34 3.70 23.36
CA GLU A 177 16.86 5.05 23.18
C GLU A 177 16.03 5.83 22.15
N ARG A 178 15.78 7.11 22.43
CA ARG A 178 15.06 8.03 21.53
C ARG A 178 13.69 7.50 21.08
N ASN A 179 12.97 6.82 21.96
CA ASN A 179 11.69 6.16 21.68
C ASN A 179 11.81 5.13 20.53
N GLY A 180 12.96 4.46 20.43
CA GLY A 180 13.27 3.57 19.31
C GLY A 180 12.25 2.43 19.17
N VAL A 181 11.79 1.84 20.29
CA VAL A 181 10.82 0.75 20.27
C VAL A 181 9.47 1.23 19.71
N GLU A 182 8.94 2.35 20.20
CA GLU A 182 7.65 2.88 19.75
C GLU A 182 7.70 3.27 18.25
N ARG A 183 8.76 3.97 17.86
CA ARG A 183 8.97 4.34 16.44
C ARG A 183 9.06 3.10 15.56
N PHE A 184 9.75 2.05 16.01
CA PHE A 184 9.85 0.80 15.27
C PHE A 184 8.49 0.12 15.14
N MET A 185 7.71 0.05 16.23
CA MET A 185 6.38 -0.58 16.23
C MET A 185 5.41 0.15 15.30
N LEU A 186 5.50 1.48 15.22
CA LEU A 186 4.71 2.31 14.28
C LEU A 186 5.16 2.10 12.83
N GLU A 187 6.47 2.17 12.56
CA GLU A 187 7.03 2.02 11.21
C GLU A 187 6.67 0.67 10.57
N PHE A 188 6.74 -0.40 11.38
CA PHE A 188 6.43 -1.76 10.95
C PHE A 188 5.04 -2.23 11.41
N SER A 189 4.08 -1.31 11.61
CA SER A 189 2.73 -1.64 12.10
C SER A 189 1.98 -2.59 11.16
N SER A 190 2.18 -2.49 9.86
CA SER A 190 1.55 -3.33 8.82
C SER A 190 2.22 -4.70 8.63
N TYR A 191 3.38 -4.93 9.25
CA TYR A 191 4.11 -6.19 9.12
C TYR A 191 3.72 -7.17 10.24
N GLU A 192 3.68 -8.46 9.90
CA GLU A 192 3.56 -9.52 10.91
C GLU A 192 4.82 -9.53 11.77
N LYS A 193 4.65 -9.44 13.08
CA LYS A 193 5.76 -9.40 14.02
C LYS A 193 5.41 -10.02 15.37
N GLN A 194 6.42 -10.54 16.03
CA GLN A 194 6.39 -10.97 17.43
C GLN A 194 7.47 -10.20 18.17
N SER A 195 7.18 -9.69 19.36
CA SER A 195 8.09 -8.86 20.12
C SER A 195 8.15 -9.31 21.58
N GLU A 196 9.35 -9.27 22.14
CA GLU A 196 9.63 -9.54 23.54
C GLU A 196 10.34 -8.29 24.08
N TYR A 197 9.72 -7.64 25.07
CA TYR A 197 10.26 -6.45 25.72
C TYR A 197 11.07 -6.85 26.95
N ASP A 198 12.24 -6.29 27.10
CA ASP A 198 13.14 -6.47 28.23
C ASP A 198 13.07 -5.21 29.11
N GLU A 199 12.44 -5.33 30.27
CA GLU A 199 12.23 -4.22 31.20
C GLU A 199 13.54 -3.70 31.83
N GLU A 200 14.55 -4.55 31.96
CA GLU A 200 15.83 -4.17 32.58
C GLU A 200 16.66 -3.27 31.63
N THR A 201 16.66 -3.60 30.35
CA THR A 201 17.46 -2.88 29.35
C THR A 201 16.65 -1.86 28.56
N GLY A 202 15.31 -1.87 28.67
CA GLY A 202 14.42 -1.06 27.85
C GLY A 202 14.48 -1.41 26.36
N ALA A 203 15.07 -2.54 26.00
CA ALA A 203 15.19 -2.98 24.62
C ALA A 203 14.10 -3.99 24.26
N CYS A 204 13.81 -4.10 22.98
CA CYS A 204 12.84 -5.06 22.46
C CYS A 204 13.50 -5.99 21.44
N THR A 205 13.30 -7.29 21.60
CA THR A 205 13.67 -8.28 20.59
C THR A 205 12.47 -8.54 19.70
N VAL A 206 12.62 -8.40 18.38
CA VAL A 206 11.53 -8.51 17.42
C VAL A 206 11.85 -9.56 16.37
N ARG A 207 10.89 -10.46 16.13
CA ARG A 207 10.83 -11.32 14.94
C ARG A 207 9.89 -10.66 13.93
N LEU A 208 10.40 -10.26 12.77
CA LEU A 208 9.67 -9.55 11.73
C LEU A 208 9.58 -10.40 10.46
N TRP A 209 8.35 -10.62 9.96
CA TRP A 209 8.13 -11.30 8.68
C TRP A 209 7.78 -10.28 7.59
N TYR A 210 8.30 -10.50 6.39
CA TYR A 210 8.08 -9.65 5.23
C TYR A 210 7.90 -10.49 3.96
N GLN A 211 7.33 -9.89 2.91
CA GLN A 211 7.28 -10.54 1.60
C GLN A 211 8.65 -10.47 0.93
N GLN A 212 9.06 -11.52 0.24
CA GLN A 212 10.40 -11.60 -0.39
C GLN A 212 10.67 -10.40 -1.31
N ASP A 213 9.65 -9.92 -2.01
CA ASP A 213 9.75 -8.77 -2.91
C ASP A 213 9.94 -7.43 -2.15
N ASP A 214 9.61 -7.38 -0.86
CA ASP A 214 9.74 -6.19 -0.01
C ASP A 214 11.12 -6.11 0.69
N GLU A 215 12.04 -7.07 0.46
CA GLU A 215 13.32 -7.14 1.18
C GLU A 215 14.13 -5.84 1.08
N ALA A 216 14.21 -5.26 -0.11
CA ALA A 216 14.95 -4.02 -0.32
C ALA A 216 14.33 -2.83 0.43
N GLU A 217 12.99 -2.77 0.49
CA GLU A 217 12.26 -1.74 1.22
C GLU A 217 12.44 -1.88 2.72
N VAL A 218 12.32 -3.10 3.25
CA VAL A 218 12.55 -3.39 4.66
C VAL A 218 13.98 -3.01 5.06
N LEU A 219 14.97 -3.33 4.22
CA LEU A 219 16.37 -2.95 4.45
C LEU A 219 16.54 -1.42 4.55
N ILE A 220 15.93 -0.66 3.63
CA ILE A 220 16.00 0.81 3.62
C ILE A 220 15.35 1.38 4.88
N ARG A 221 14.18 0.88 5.25
CA ARG A 221 13.47 1.31 6.47
C ARG A 221 14.28 1.04 7.73
N LEU A 222 14.90 -0.14 7.85
CA LEU A 222 15.76 -0.49 8.99
C LEU A 222 17.01 0.41 9.06
N LEU A 223 17.64 0.74 7.91
CA LEU A 223 18.76 1.67 7.86
C LEU A 223 18.40 3.06 8.39
N GLY A 224 17.15 3.51 8.19
CA GLY A 224 16.64 4.79 8.70
C GLY A 224 16.60 4.90 10.23
N PHE A 225 16.65 3.78 10.96
CA PHE A 225 16.75 3.76 12.43
C PHE A 225 18.18 4.01 12.95
N GLY A 226 19.20 3.86 12.07
CA GLY A 226 20.58 4.00 12.48
C GLY A 226 20.98 2.97 13.56
N PRO A 227 21.75 3.39 14.59
CA PRO A 227 22.26 2.46 15.61
C PRO A 227 21.20 1.92 16.59
N VAL A 228 19.97 2.46 16.54
CA VAL A 228 18.87 2.05 17.43
C VAL A 228 18.40 0.63 17.11
N VAL A 229 18.54 0.18 15.85
CA VAL A 229 18.15 -1.18 15.43
C VAL A 229 19.39 -1.98 15.03
N ARG A 230 19.50 -3.17 15.66
CA ARG A 230 20.53 -4.15 15.32
C ARG A 230 19.90 -5.39 14.71
N VAL A 231 20.35 -5.79 13.53
CA VAL A 231 19.97 -7.07 12.90
C VAL A 231 20.81 -8.17 13.50
N LEU A 232 20.16 -9.13 14.16
CA LEU A 232 20.76 -10.31 14.76
C LEU A 232 20.77 -11.52 13.80
N GLY A 233 19.87 -11.54 12.82
CA GLY A 233 19.73 -12.61 11.83
C GLY A 233 18.53 -12.40 10.92
N PRO A 234 18.39 -13.20 9.87
CA PRO A 234 19.35 -14.21 9.37
C PRO A 234 20.58 -13.58 8.73
N GLU A 235 21.69 -14.33 8.69
CA GLU A 235 22.99 -13.83 8.22
C GLU A 235 22.98 -13.23 6.80
N PRO A 236 22.26 -13.77 5.79
CA PRO A 236 22.19 -13.13 4.48
C PRO A 236 21.69 -11.69 4.54
N PHE A 237 20.62 -11.42 5.31
CA PHE A 237 20.08 -10.07 5.45
C PHE A 237 21.03 -9.15 6.25
N ALA A 238 21.64 -9.67 7.32
CA ALA A 238 22.63 -8.94 8.09
C ALA A 238 23.84 -8.54 7.22
N ALA A 239 24.27 -9.42 6.31
CA ALA A 239 25.35 -9.14 5.35
C ALA A 239 24.95 -8.02 4.35
N LEU A 240 23.71 -8.04 3.84
CA LEU A 240 23.19 -6.97 2.97
C LEU A 240 23.21 -5.62 3.71
N MET A 241 22.79 -5.59 4.96
CA MET A 241 22.78 -4.36 5.77
C MET A 241 24.20 -3.85 6.00
N ARG A 242 25.15 -4.72 6.37
CA ARG A 242 26.57 -4.34 6.52
C ARG A 242 27.17 -3.78 5.24
N ALA A 243 26.90 -4.42 4.10
CA ALA A 243 27.38 -3.94 2.80
C ALA A 243 26.84 -2.54 2.44
N ARG A 244 25.58 -2.25 2.76
CA ARG A 244 24.99 -0.91 2.56
C ARG A 244 25.63 0.14 3.43
N VAL A 245 25.83 -0.16 4.73
CA VAL A 245 26.47 0.75 5.68
C VAL A 245 27.91 1.01 5.28
N ALA A 246 28.68 -0.04 4.92
CA ALA A 246 30.07 0.11 4.45
C ALA A 246 30.17 0.98 3.20
N ARG A 247 29.27 0.78 2.23
CA ARG A 247 29.23 1.62 1.02
C ARG A 247 28.93 3.08 1.35
N GLN A 248 28.01 3.34 2.28
CA GLN A 248 27.69 4.71 2.69
C GLN A 248 28.87 5.35 3.41
N ALA A 249 29.54 4.63 4.31
CA ALA A 249 30.74 5.11 4.98
C ALA A 249 31.83 5.50 3.97
N ALA A 250 32.11 4.64 3.00
CA ALA A 250 33.10 4.92 1.94
C ALA A 250 32.79 6.19 1.13
N LEU A 251 31.51 6.49 0.87
CA LEU A 251 31.08 7.72 0.18
C LEU A 251 31.31 8.98 1.04
N LEU A 252 31.14 8.86 2.36
CA LEU A 252 31.38 9.98 3.29
C LEU A 252 32.87 10.28 3.46
N ASP A 253 33.70 9.24 3.43
CA ASP A 253 35.16 9.40 3.55
C ASP A 253 35.76 9.99 2.28
N ASN A 254 35.29 9.60 1.10
CA ASN A 254 35.75 10.13 -0.19
C ASN A 254 35.34 11.59 -0.45
N GLY A 255 34.42 12.15 0.30
CA GLY A 255 33.99 13.56 0.21
C GLY A 255 34.90 14.55 0.96
N LYS A 256 35.99 14.08 1.56
CA LYS A 256 36.97 14.91 2.29
C LYS A 256 38.24 15.25 1.48
N SER A 257 38.19 15.08 0.16
CA SER A 257 39.30 15.43 -0.75
C SER A 257 39.02 16.74 -1.45
#